data_c8494667f6ff623321a5c270ad804735
#
_entry.id   c8494667f6ff623321a5c270ad804735
#
_cell.length_a   1.000
_cell.length_b   1.000
_cell.length_c   1.000
_cell.angle_alpha   90.00
_cell.angle_beta   90.00
_cell.angle_gamma   90.00
#
_symmetry.space_group_name_H-M   'P 1'
#
loop_
_entity.id
_entity.type
_entity.pdbx_description
1 polymer ?
#
loop_
_entity_poly.entity_id
_entity_poly.type
_entity_poly.pdbx_seq_one_letter_code
_entity_poly.pdbx_strand_id
1 'polypeptide(L)'
;LRVNWNYIKMIVLLGLVVFLYAFASSRNAVRKVSQPNIQFVGDNNLFITYETVSKLLIQNYGDVKNMPKETLDLNVLERALNSNPMIKSAEVYVAVNGTLTAEIEQKRPIARVSTNASYYIDDEGFYMPLSSNYSSRVPLVTGYVEKNNLKNVFTVASKIESDEFLKKNVVEIHQDENKVIYLKLRQCHFLVQLGSVDFLDKKVNNLKAFYQKSLKEKTLNNYSKVNLQFDNQVVCTKT
;
A
#
# COMPACT_ATOMS: atom_id res chain seq x y z
N LEU A 1 -8.28 -49.30 55.12
CA LEU A 1 -8.22 -48.12 54.23
C LEU A 1 -8.96 -48.48 52.93
N ARG A 2 -10.20 -47.96 52.75
CA ARG A 2 -10.93 -48.09 51.49
C ARG A 2 -10.33 -47.08 50.51
N VAL A 3 -9.43 -47.56 49.64
CA VAL A 3 -8.87 -46.76 48.56
C VAL A 3 -10.00 -46.43 47.57
N ASN A 4 -10.31 -45.13 47.44
CA ASN A 4 -11.39 -44.69 46.55
C ASN A 4 -10.88 -44.77 45.10
N TRP A 5 -11.31 -45.78 44.35
CA TRP A 5 -10.87 -46.12 42.98
C TRP A 5 -10.97 -44.92 42.01
N ASN A 6 -11.85 -43.98 42.32
CA ASN A 6 -12.02 -42.79 41.53
C ASN A 6 -10.82 -41.81 41.62
N TYR A 7 -10.16 -41.73 42.80
CA TYR A 7 -8.93 -40.92 42.93
C TYR A 7 -7.78 -41.51 42.15
N ILE A 8 -7.67 -42.84 42.13
CA ILE A 8 -6.63 -43.52 41.35
C ILE A 8 -6.82 -43.26 39.89
N LYS A 9 -8.06 -43.36 39.36
CA LYS A 9 -8.38 -43.05 37.95
C LYS A 9 -8.04 -41.61 37.63
N MET A 10 -8.33 -40.67 38.53
CA MET A 10 -8.05 -39.24 38.32
C MET A 10 -6.57 -38.94 38.28
N ILE A 11 -5.76 -39.60 39.17
CA ILE A 11 -4.30 -39.46 39.16
C ILE A 11 -3.68 -40.05 37.89
N VAL A 12 -4.15 -41.21 37.42
CA VAL A 12 -3.70 -41.82 36.17
C VAL A 12 -4.04 -40.95 34.97
N LEU A 13 -5.23 -40.39 34.95
CA LEU A 13 -5.65 -39.49 33.86
C LEU A 13 -4.81 -38.21 33.84
N LEU A 14 -4.55 -37.61 35.03
CA LEU A 14 -3.68 -36.44 35.16
C LEU A 14 -2.25 -36.76 34.70
N GLY A 15 -1.70 -37.90 35.09
CA GLY A 15 -0.37 -38.37 34.66
C GLY A 15 -0.29 -38.58 33.14
N LEU A 16 -1.37 -39.12 32.52
CA LEU A 16 -1.46 -39.29 31.09
C LEU A 16 -1.48 -37.92 30.34
N VAL A 17 -2.23 -36.97 30.85
CA VAL A 17 -2.29 -35.60 30.25
C VAL A 17 -0.92 -34.91 30.32
N VAL A 18 -0.24 -34.99 31.49
CA VAL A 18 1.11 -34.43 31.65
C VAL A 18 2.11 -35.11 30.72
N PHE A 19 2.05 -36.44 30.62
CA PHE A 19 2.91 -37.23 29.72
C PHE A 19 2.68 -36.82 28.24
N LEU A 20 1.42 -36.77 27.81
CA LEU A 20 1.08 -36.37 26.43
C LEU A 20 1.53 -34.95 26.13
N TYR A 21 1.36 -34.03 27.08
CA TYR A 21 1.83 -32.66 26.96
C TYR A 21 3.37 -32.59 26.81
N ALA A 22 4.10 -33.24 27.69
CA ALA A 22 5.56 -33.28 27.64
C ALA A 22 6.08 -33.93 26.35
N PHE A 23 5.44 -35.04 25.91
CA PHE A 23 5.79 -35.72 24.67
C PHE A 23 5.49 -34.83 23.43
N ALA A 24 4.33 -34.15 23.39
CA ALA A 24 3.97 -33.26 22.31
C ALA A 24 4.91 -32.03 22.25
N SER A 25 5.23 -31.46 23.41
CA SER A 25 6.16 -30.33 23.54
C SER A 25 7.56 -30.71 23.06
N SER A 26 8.10 -31.84 23.49
CA SER A 26 9.43 -32.32 23.04
C SER A 26 9.47 -32.58 21.53
N ARG A 27 8.43 -33.19 20.96
CA ARG A 27 8.37 -33.40 19.50
C ARG A 27 8.22 -32.13 18.72
N ASN A 28 7.52 -31.12 19.25
CA ASN A 28 7.34 -29.81 18.59
C ASN A 28 8.67 -29.03 18.60
N ALA A 29 9.44 -29.09 19.70
CA ALA A 29 10.71 -28.37 19.83
C ALA A 29 11.77 -28.83 18.80
N VAL A 30 11.78 -30.11 18.46
CA VAL A 30 12.74 -30.70 17.50
C VAL A 30 12.32 -30.51 16.04
N ARG A 31 11.11 -30.02 15.78
CA ARG A 31 10.65 -29.80 14.40
C ARG A 31 11.47 -28.72 13.72
N LYS A 32 11.98 -29.07 12.55
CA LYS A 32 12.75 -28.18 11.70
C LYS A 32 11.79 -27.36 10.79
N VAL A 33 12.17 -26.13 10.55
CA VAL A 33 11.46 -25.25 9.63
C VAL A 33 11.73 -25.71 8.19
N SER A 34 10.67 -25.74 7.37
CA SER A 34 10.75 -26.01 5.93
C SER A 34 11.14 -24.75 5.15
N GLN A 35 11.26 -24.86 3.83
CA GLN A 35 11.43 -23.68 2.99
C GLN A 35 10.31 -22.68 3.22
N PRO A 36 10.60 -21.36 3.23
CA PRO A 36 9.59 -20.32 3.37
C PRO A 36 8.54 -20.40 2.25
N ASN A 37 7.28 -20.41 2.64
CA ASN A 37 6.14 -20.24 1.74
C ASN A 37 5.77 -18.75 1.74
N ILE A 38 6.13 -18.02 0.67
CA ILE A 38 5.84 -16.61 0.53
C ILE A 38 4.51 -16.46 -0.20
N GLN A 39 3.56 -15.77 0.42
CA GLN A 39 2.23 -15.51 -0.14
C GLN A 39 2.04 -14.00 -0.23
N PHE A 40 1.70 -13.53 -1.43
CA PHE A 40 1.31 -12.15 -1.62
C PHE A 40 -0.20 -12.03 -1.47
N VAL A 41 -0.63 -11.09 -0.62
CA VAL A 41 -2.03 -10.80 -0.33
C VAL A 41 -2.45 -9.52 -1.06
N GLY A 42 -3.71 -9.44 -1.55
CA GLY A 42 -4.22 -8.27 -2.26
C GLY A 42 -3.96 -8.30 -3.77
N ASP A 43 -4.44 -7.23 -4.46
CA ASP A 43 -4.56 -7.24 -5.94
C ASP A 43 -3.32 -6.70 -6.68
N ASN A 44 -2.35 -6.10 -6.01
CA ASN A 44 -1.25 -5.35 -6.65
C ASN A 44 0.14 -5.87 -6.29
N ASN A 45 0.41 -7.14 -6.57
CA ASN A 45 1.63 -7.84 -6.17
C ASN A 45 2.73 -7.76 -7.25
N LEU A 46 2.97 -6.57 -7.83
CA LEU A 46 3.84 -6.40 -9.00
C LEU A 46 5.19 -5.72 -8.68
N PHE A 47 5.31 -5.07 -7.51
CA PHE A 47 6.46 -4.23 -7.18
C PHE A 47 7.63 -5.00 -6.57
N ILE A 48 7.33 -6.04 -5.78
CA ILE A 48 8.32 -6.90 -5.13
C ILE A 48 8.11 -8.34 -5.61
N THR A 49 9.22 -9.03 -5.91
CA THR A 49 9.19 -10.43 -6.35
C THR A 49 9.41 -11.38 -5.18
N TYR A 50 9.03 -12.65 -5.38
CA TYR A 50 9.34 -13.75 -4.48
C TYR A 50 10.83 -13.81 -4.11
N GLU A 51 11.70 -13.62 -5.10
CA GLU A 51 13.16 -13.66 -4.92
C GLU A 51 13.65 -12.54 -4.00
N THR A 52 13.08 -11.33 -4.13
CA THR A 52 13.43 -10.20 -3.26
C THR A 52 13.07 -10.50 -1.81
N VAL A 53 11.86 -11.03 -1.56
CA VAL A 53 11.40 -11.40 -0.23
C VAL A 53 12.24 -12.55 0.33
N SER A 54 12.51 -13.57 -0.47
CA SER A 54 13.36 -14.71 -0.08
C SER A 54 14.76 -14.23 0.34
N LYS A 55 15.36 -13.30 -0.41
CA LYS A 55 16.65 -12.70 -0.06
C LYS A 55 16.59 -11.95 1.28
N LEU A 56 15.52 -11.17 1.54
CA LEU A 56 15.35 -10.46 2.81
C LEU A 56 15.25 -11.41 3.99
N LEU A 57 14.56 -12.54 3.83
CA LEU A 57 14.46 -13.58 4.86
C LEU A 57 15.81 -14.24 5.13
N ILE A 58 16.55 -14.60 4.06
CA ILE A 58 17.86 -15.27 4.17
C ILE A 58 18.93 -14.32 4.76
N GLN A 59 18.94 -13.03 4.40
CA GLN A 59 19.92 -12.08 4.90
C GLN A 59 19.86 -11.89 6.42
N ASN A 60 18.67 -12.03 7.02
CA ASN A 60 18.48 -11.82 8.45
C ASN A 60 18.81 -13.07 9.32
N TYR A 61 18.70 -14.27 8.76
CA TYR A 61 18.89 -15.52 9.52
C TYR A 61 19.79 -16.56 8.84
N GLY A 62 20.30 -16.27 7.65
CA GLY A 62 20.97 -17.30 6.85
C GLY A 62 19.96 -18.27 6.23
N ASP A 63 20.38 -19.50 6.01
CA ASP A 63 19.45 -20.53 5.50
C ASP A 63 18.48 -20.96 6.62
N VAL A 64 17.27 -20.42 6.59
CA VAL A 64 16.19 -20.73 7.54
C VAL A 64 15.79 -22.21 7.47
N LYS A 65 16.12 -22.88 6.37
CA LYS A 65 15.84 -24.29 6.15
C LYS A 65 16.59 -25.15 7.16
N ASN A 66 15.88 -26.04 7.81
CA ASN A 66 16.41 -26.98 8.83
C ASN A 66 16.74 -26.33 10.19
N MET A 67 16.45 -25.07 10.44
CA MET A 67 16.57 -24.51 11.80
C MET A 67 15.47 -25.07 12.71
N PRO A 68 15.75 -25.30 14.02
CA PRO A 68 14.71 -25.64 14.98
C PRO A 68 13.71 -24.49 15.09
N LYS A 69 12.41 -24.82 15.14
CA LYS A 69 11.32 -23.82 15.22
C LYS A 69 11.49 -22.85 16.39
N GLU A 70 12.01 -23.31 17.52
CA GLU A 70 12.18 -22.49 18.73
C GLU A 70 13.31 -21.48 18.65
N THR A 71 14.27 -21.66 17.73
CA THR A 71 15.41 -20.73 17.56
C THR A 71 15.08 -19.59 16.60
N LEU A 72 13.95 -19.66 15.90
CA LEU A 72 13.54 -18.66 14.93
C LEU A 72 12.72 -17.57 15.60
N ASP A 73 13.27 -16.34 15.67
CA ASP A 73 12.53 -15.18 16.12
C ASP A 73 11.71 -14.58 14.95
N LEU A 74 10.42 -14.95 14.91
CA LEU A 74 9.49 -14.52 13.87
C LEU A 74 9.32 -12.99 13.85
N ASN A 75 9.39 -12.33 15.02
CA ASN A 75 9.25 -10.87 15.10
C ASN A 75 10.43 -10.15 14.41
N VAL A 76 11.62 -10.73 14.41
CA VAL A 76 12.77 -10.16 13.68
C VAL A 76 12.56 -10.26 12.19
N LEU A 77 12.07 -11.39 11.68
CA LEU A 77 11.75 -11.58 10.26
C LEU A 77 10.65 -10.63 9.81
N GLU A 78 9.60 -10.52 10.59
CA GLU A 78 8.47 -9.63 10.34
C GLU A 78 8.89 -8.16 10.31
N ARG A 79 9.68 -7.71 11.28
CA ARG A 79 10.27 -6.36 11.28
C ARG A 79 11.18 -6.11 10.07
N ALA A 80 11.98 -7.09 9.69
CA ALA A 80 12.84 -6.98 8.51
C ALA A 80 12.04 -6.83 7.22
N LEU A 81 10.95 -7.57 7.07
CA LEU A 81 10.04 -7.41 5.92
C LEU A 81 9.33 -6.06 5.97
N ASN A 82 8.76 -5.68 7.11
CA ASN A 82 8.05 -4.41 7.29
C ASN A 82 8.96 -3.17 7.16
N SER A 83 10.28 -3.33 7.29
CA SER A 83 11.24 -2.25 7.03
C SER A 83 11.42 -1.95 5.54
N ASN A 84 10.96 -2.82 4.65
CA ASN A 84 11.04 -2.59 3.21
C ASN A 84 10.01 -1.54 2.79
N PRO A 85 10.42 -0.43 2.15
CA PRO A 85 9.52 0.68 1.84
C PRO A 85 8.47 0.37 0.76
N MET A 86 8.48 -0.81 0.15
CA MET A 86 7.45 -1.28 -0.78
C MET A 86 6.45 -2.23 -0.14
N ILE A 87 6.70 -2.67 1.10
CA ILE A 87 5.80 -3.53 1.86
C ILE A 87 4.91 -2.65 2.73
N LYS A 88 3.61 -2.89 2.68
CA LYS A 88 2.61 -2.23 3.52
C LYS A 88 2.50 -2.96 4.85
N SER A 89 2.34 -4.28 4.81
CA SER A 89 2.33 -5.16 5.96
C SER A 89 2.91 -6.53 5.62
N ALA A 90 3.56 -7.15 6.59
CA ALA A 90 4.03 -8.51 6.50
C ALA A 90 3.71 -9.24 7.81
N GLU A 91 3.15 -10.44 7.72
CA GLU A 91 2.91 -11.35 8.83
C GLU A 91 3.73 -12.62 8.60
N VAL A 92 4.44 -13.07 9.63
CA VAL A 92 5.29 -14.25 9.55
C VAL A 92 4.90 -15.24 10.64
N TYR A 93 4.56 -16.46 10.25
CA TYR A 93 4.19 -17.51 11.19
C TYR A 93 4.70 -18.88 10.77
N VAL A 94 4.83 -19.78 11.75
CA VAL A 94 5.18 -21.19 11.50
C VAL A 94 3.99 -22.07 11.84
N ALA A 95 3.52 -22.79 10.86
CA ALA A 95 2.45 -23.76 11.02
C ALA A 95 2.89 -24.97 11.88
N VAL A 96 1.91 -25.74 12.38
CA VAL A 96 2.17 -26.93 13.20
C VAL A 96 3.06 -27.95 12.50
N ASN A 97 2.96 -28.05 11.19
CA ASN A 97 3.79 -28.97 10.37
C ASN A 97 5.24 -28.49 10.15
N GLY A 98 5.60 -27.28 10.64
CA GLY A 98 6.94 -26.68 10.46
C GLY A 98 7.08 -25.80 9.21
N THR A 99 6.00 -25.55 8.45
CA THR A 99 6.05 -24.63 7.32
C THR A 99 6.12 -23.20 7.81
N LEU A 100 7.18 -22.46 7.45
CA LEU A 100 7.28 -21.02 7.63
C LEU A 100 6.48 -20.36 6.53
N THR A 101 5.51 -19.54 6.89
CA THR A 101 4.72 -18.74 5.93
C THR A 101 4.96 -17.27 6.18
N ALA A 102 5.21 -16.51 5.11
CA ALA A 102 5.25 -15.06 5.12
C ALA A 102 4.14 -14.54 4.21
N GLU A 103 3.13 -13.90 4.80
CA GLU A 103 2.07 -13.21 4.08
C GLU A 103 2.45 -11.73 3.93
N ILE A 104 2.41 -11.21 2.70
CA ILE A 104 2.94 -9.89 2.37
C ILE A 104 1.90 -9.12 1.58
N GLU A 105 1.49 -7.99 2.12
CA GLU A 105 0.73 -6.98 1.41
C GLU A 105 1.68 -5.90 0.88
N GLN A 106 1.65 -5.65 -0.43
CA GLN A 106 2.46 -4.60 -1.05
C GLN A 106 1.75 -3.26 -1.00
N LYS A 107 2.52 -2.17 -0.93
CA LYS A 107 2.00 -0.81 -1.05
C LYS A 107 1.39 -0.58 -2.42
N ARG A 108 0.33 0.22 -2.47
CA ARG A 108 -0.37 0.59 -3.68
C ARG A 108 -0.13 2.07 -4.01
N PRO A 109 0.60 2.40 -5.08
CA PRO A 109 0.82 3.78 -5.47
C PRO A 109 -0.44 4.39 -6.08
N ILE A 110 -0.71 5.66 -5.73
CA ILE A 110 -1.80 6.47 -6.28
C ILE A 110 -1.33 7.69 -7.08
N ALA A 111 -0.06 8.09 -6.94
CA ALA A 111 0.56 9.15 -7.72
C ALA A 111 2.07 8.92 -7.86
N ARG A 112 2.68 9.47 -8.92
CA ARG A 112 4.12 9.43 -9.14
C ARG A 112 4.70 10.83 -9.14
N VAL A 113 5.53 11.14 -8.17
CA VAL A 113 6.29 12.40 -8.13
C VAL A 113 7.44 12.34 -9.14
N SER A 114 7.59 13.42 -9.90
CA SER A 114 8.68 13.61 -10.85
C SER A 114 9.15 15.07 -10.75
N THR A 115 10.02 15.31 -9.81
CA THR A 115 10.67 16.59 -9.56
C THR A 115 12.20 16.36 -9.56
N ASN A 116 12.93 16.90 -8.60
CA ASN A 116 14.36 16.58 -8.43
C ASN A 116 14.61 15.11 -8.06
N ALA A 117 13.59 14.43 -7.53
CA ALA A 117 13.60 12.99 -7.24
C ALA A 117 12.33 12.37 -7.83
N SER A 118 12.41 11.07 -8.18
CA SER A 118 11.26 10.32 -8.67
C SER A 118 10.90 9.22 -7.68
N TYR A 119 9.62 9.21 -7.24
CA TYR A 119 9.08 8.23 -6.30
C TYR A 119 7.55 8.18 -6.42
N TYR A 120 6.93 7.19 -5.79
CA TYR A 120 5.47 7.12 -5.68
C TYR A 120 4.99 7.68 -4.34
N ILE A 121 3.74 8.12 -4.33
CA ILE A 121 2.91 8.33 -3.14
C ILE A 121 1.96 7.16 -3.07
N ASP A 122 1.95 6.43 -1.95
CA ASP A 122 1.05 5.30 -1.74
C ASP A 122 -0.36 5.74 -1.32
N ASP A 123 -1.28 4.80 -1.19
CA ASP A 123 -2.68 5.05 -0.82
C ASP A 123 -2.90 5.48 0.64
N GLU A 124 -1.84 5.51 1.44
CA GLU A 124 -1.81 6.07 2.80
C GLU A 124 -1.12 7.45 2.86
N GLY A 125 -0.60 7.94 1.73
CA GLY A 125 0.08 9.24 1.61
C GLY A 125 1.56 9.21 1.96
N PHE A 126 2.16 8.02 2.09
CA PHE A 126 3.57 7.87 2.38
C PHE A 126 4.42 7.71 1.12
N TYR A 127 5.69 7.95 1.29
CA TYR A 127 6.70 7.68 0.29
C TYR A 127 6.81 6.18 -0.03
N MET A 128 6.88 5.88 -1.32
CA MET A 128 7.21 4.56 -1.85
C MET A 128 8.23 4.71 -2.99
N PRO A 129 9.37 4.01 -2.97
CA PRO A 129 10.37 4.12 -4.04
C PRO A 129 9.85 3.55 -5.35
N LEU A 130 10.51 3.89 -6.46
CA LEU A 130 10.24 3.23 -7.74
C LEU A 130 10.73 1.78 -7.69
N SER A 131 9.96 0.89 -8.30
CA SER A 131 10.36 -0.50 -8.50
C SER A 131 11.06 -0.69 -9.85
N SER A 132 12.06 -1.54 -9.89
CA SER A 132 12.65 -2.01 -11.14
C SER A 132 11.77 -3.03 -11.88
N ASN A 133 10.82 -3.65 -11.18
CA ASN A 133 9.99 -4.72 -11.72
C ASN A 133 8.74 -4.21 -12.42
N TYR A 134 8.16 -3.11 -11.90
CA TYR A 134 6.89 -2.60 -12.41
C TYR A 134 6.77 -1.08 -12.29
N SER A 135 6.11 -0.47 -13.26
CA SER A 135 5.76 0.96 -13.25
C SER A 135 4.24 1.14 -13.28
N SER A 136 3.69 1.71 -12.23
CA SER A 136 2.24 1.95 -12.11
C SER A 136 1.78 3.10 -13.01
N ARG A 137 0.58 2.95 -13.57
CA ARG A 137 -0.10 4.00 -14.36
C ARG A 137 -0.94 4.88 -13.45
N VAL A 138 -0.29 5.82 -12.80
CA VAL A 138 -0.89 6.80 -11.90
C VAL A 138 -0.60 8.21 -12.39
N PRO A 139 -1.36 9.24 -11.96
CA PRO A 139 -1.09 10.62 -12.31
C PRO A 139 0.33 11.06 -11.94
N LEU A 140 0.94 11.86 -12.81
CA LEU A 140 2.23 12.48 -12.56
C LEU A 140 2.06 13.67 -11.62
N VAL A 141 2.96 13.82 -10.67
CA VAL A 141 3.03 14.98 -9.77
C VAL A 141 4.28 15.76 -10.10
N THR A 142 4.12 17.05 -10.39
CA THR A 142 5.20 17.97 -10.79
C THR A 142 5.17 19.27 -9.97
N GLY A 143 6.20 20.10 -10.16
CA GLY A 143 6.31 21.40 -9.51
C GLY A 143 6.97 21.33 -8.15
N TYR A 144 6.50 22.14 -7.21
CA TYR A 144 7.10 22.30 -5.90
C TYR A 144 6.52 21.32 -4.88
N VAL A 145 7.13 20.15 -4.77
CA VAL A 145 6.68 19.08 -3.89
C VAL A 145 7.82 18.55 -3.05
N GLU A 146 7.66 18.61 -1.73
CA GLU A 146 8.63 18.11 -0.76
C GLU A 146 8.22 16.73 -0.25
N LYS A 147 9.20 15.82 -0.13
CA LYS A 147 8.97 14.44 0.34
C LYS A 147 8.29 14.37 1.71
N ASN A 148 8.53 15.35 2.56
CA ASN A 148 7.98 15.40 3.92
C ASN A 148 6.66 16.19 4.01
N ASN A 149 6.18 16.75 2.89
CA ASN A 149 4.95 17.55 2.85
C ASN A 149 4.10 17.19 1.63
N LEU A 150 3.57 15.98 1.64
CA LEU A 150 2.76 15.43 0.55
C LEU A 150 1.25 15.67 0.71
N LYS A 151 0.80 16.25 1.84
CA LYS A 151 -0.61 16.32 2.24
C LYS A 151 -1.54 16.83 1.14
N ASN A 152 -1.24 17.98 0.53
CA ASN A 152 -2.12 18.58 -0.48
C ASN A 152 -2.20 17.71 -1.74
N VAL A 153 -1.04 17.26 -2.22
CA VAL A 153 -0.95 16.40 -3.40
C VAL A 153 -1.62 15.05 -3.15
N PHE A 154 -1.42 14.46 -1.97
CA PHE A 154 -2.07 13.23 -1.55
C PHE A 154 -3.59 13.37 -1.51
N THR A 155 -4.12 14.46 -0.93
CA THR A 155 -5.57 14.72 -0.90
C THR A 155 -6.17 14.74 -2.31
N VAL A 156 -5.49 15.40 -3.26
CA VAL A 156 -5.95 15.45 -4.65
C VAL A 156 -5.79 14.10 -5.35
N ALA A 157 -4.67 13.40 -5.14
CA ALA A 157 -4.44 12.08 -5.71
C ALA A 157 -5.46 11.04 -5.22
N SER A 158 -5.78 11.06 -3.92
CA SER A 158 -6.83 10.21 -3.32
C SER A 158 -8.20 10.51 -3.92
N LYS A 159 -8.50 11.79 -4.16
CA LYS A 159 -9.75 12.18 -4.83
C LYS A 159 -9.78 11.69 -6.27
N ILE A 160 -8.66 11.76 -6.99
CA ILE A 160 -8.56 11.23 -8.35
C ILE A 160 -8.78 9.72 -8.37
N GLU A 161 -8.18 9.00 -7.43
CA GLU A 161 -8.32 7.53 -7.35
C GLU A 161 -9.76 7.10 -7.04
N SER A 162 -10.47 7.85 -6.19
CA SER A 162 -11.85 7.54 -5.78
C SER A 162 -12.93 8.01 -6.76
N ASP A 163 -12.59 8.80 -7.78
CA ASP A 163 -13.55 9.40 -8.71
C ASP A 163 -13.29 8.92 -10.14
N GLU A 164 -14.23 8.19 -10.72
CA GLU A 164 -14.09 7.59 -12.06
C GLU A 164 -13.77 8.59 -13.17
N PHE A 165 -14.40 9.80 -13.12
CA PHE A 165 -14.14 10.83 -14.12
C PHE A 165 -12.71 11.36 -14.01
N LEU A 166 -12.25 11.67 -12.80
CA LEU A 166 -10.90 12.15 -12.56
C LEU A 166 -9.87 11.08 -12.91
N LYS A 167 -10.08 9.85 -12.45
CA LYS A 167 -9.20 8.69 -12.71
C LYS A 167 -8.99 8.45 -14.21
N LYS A 168 -10.04 8.62 -15.00
CA LYS A 168 -9.99 8.46 -16.47
C LYS A 168 -9.28 9.62 -17.16
N ASN A 169 -9.46 10.84 -16.67
CA ASN A 169 -9.10 12.04 -17.41
C ASN A 169 -7.85 12.75 -16.89
N VAL A 170 -7.57 12.76 -15.59
CA VAL A 170 -6.41 13.47 -15.03
C VAL A 170 -5.13 12.69 -15.27
N VAL A 171 -4.12 13.36 -15.82
CA VAL A 171 -2.80 12.78 -16.10
C VAL A 171 -1.69 13.42 -15.28
N GLU A 172 -1.91 14.66 -14.80
CA GLU A 172 -0.89 15.39 -14.05
C GLU A 172 -1.53 16.27 -12.97
N ILE A 173 -0.89 16.31 -11.82
CA ILE A 173 -1.13 17.21 -10.70
C ILE A 173 0.12 18.08 -10.60
N HIS A 174 -0.02 19.40 -10.83
CA HIS A 174 1.07 20.34 -10.67
C HIS A 174 0.84 21.21 -9.43
N GLN A 175 1.81 21.31 -8.55
CA GLN A 175 1.78 22.22 -7.40
C GLN A 175 2.83 23.30 -7.60
N ASP A 176 2.41 24.58 -7.56
CA ASP A 176 3.34 25.69 -7.63
C ASP A 176 3.97 26.03 -6.27
N GLU A 177 4.88 27.02 -6.25
CA GLU A 177 5.57 27.49 -5.02
C GLU A 177 4.60 28.04 -3.96
N ASN A 178 3.46 28.55 -4.38
CA ASN A 178 2.39 29.07 -3.50
C ASN A 178 1.42 27.96 -3.05
N LYS A 179 1.74 26.68 -3.32
CA LYS A 179 0.90 25.50 -3.04
C LYS A 179 -0.44 25.50 -3.78
N VAL A 180 -0.58 26.27 -4.84
CA VAL A 180 -1.73 26.23 -5.73
C VAL A 180 -1.66 24.99 -6.60
N ILE A 181 -2.77 24.24 -6.66
CA ILE A 181 -2.85 22.99 -7.42
C ILE A 181 -3.47 23.25 -8.78
N TYR A 182 -2.86 22.68 -9.78
CA TYR A 182 -3.34 22.63 -11.15
C TYR A 182 -3.48 21.18 -11.61
N LEU A 183 -4.50 20.89 -12.42
CA LEU A 183 -4.69 19.58 -13.03
C LEU A 183 -4.59 19.69 -14.55
N LYS A 184 -3.91 18.69 -15.15
CA LYS A 184 -3.89 18.52 -16.60
C LYS A 184 -4.74 17.31 -16.97
N LEU A 185 -5.63 17.50 -17.93
CA LEU A 185 -6.52 16.46 -18.43
C LEU A 185 -5.97 15.88 -19.74
N ARG A 186 -6.20 14.59 -19.95
CA ARG A 186 -5.63 13.80 -21.05
C ARG A 186 -5.93 14.36 -22.45
N GLN A 187 -7.13 14.86 -22.67
CA GLN A 187 -7.63 15.27 -24.00
C GLN A 187 -7.93 16.76 -24.08
N CYS A 188 -7.42 17.56 -23.14
CA CYS A 188 -7.70 18.99 -23.08
C CYS A 188 -6.41 19.79 -23.17
N HIS A 189 -6.47 20.91 -23.89
CA HIS A 189 -5.36 21.85 -23.99
C HIS A 189 -5.33 22.85 -22.83
N PHE A 190 -6.45 23.01 -22.12
CA PHE A 190 -6.54 23.92 -21.00
C PHE A 190 -5.97 23.32 -19.71
N LEU A 191 -5.45 24.22 -18.88
CA LEU A 191 -5.01 23.90 -17.53
C LEU A 191 -6.16 24.15 -16.54
N VAL A 192 -6.45 23.21 -15.66
CA VAL A 192 -7.46 23.36 -14.61
C VAL A 192 -6.79 23.90 -13.36
N GLN A 193 -7.09 25.14 -12.97
CA GLN A 193 -6.64 25.71 -11.70
C GLN A 193 -7.62 25.32 -10.59
N LEU A 194 -7.22 24.34 -9.76
CA LEU A 194 -7.98 23.88 -8.61
C LEU A 194 -7.84 24.84 -7.41
N GLY A 195 -6.65 25.45 -7.25
CA GLY A 195 -6.30 26.28 -6.10
C GLY A 195 -5.95 25.48 -4.87
N SER A 196 -6.54 25.82 -3.72
CA SER A 196 -6.42 25.04 -2.48
C SER A 196 -7.24 23.75 -2.56
N VAL A 197 -6.96 22.81 -1.63
CA VAL A 197 -7.70 21.55 -1.51
C VAL A 197 -9.06 21.70 -0.82
N ASP A 198 -9.42 22.92 -0.37
CA ASP A 198 -10.69 23.19 0.28
C ASP A 198 -11.84 23.03 -0.72
N PHE A 199 -12.97 22.53 -0.22
CA PHE A 199 -14.18 22.27 -1.02
C PHE A 199 -13.95 21.45 -2.28
N LEU A 200 -13.01 20.47 -2.21
CA LEU A 200 -12.56 19.68 -3.35
C LEU A 200 -13.72 19.01 -4.11
N ASP A 201 -14.69 18.43 -3.38
CA ASP A 201 -15.87 17.79 -3.99
C ASP A 201 -16.70 18.74 -4.84
N LYS A 202 -16.93 19.97 -4.35
CA LYS A 202 -17.65 20.99 -5.08
C LYS A 202 -16.90 21.41 -6.35
N LYS A 203 -15.58 21.62 -6.22
CA LYS A 203 -14.72 21.97 -7.37
C LYS A 203 -14.72 20.88 -8.43
N VAL A 204 -14.63 19.61 -8.00
CA VAL A 204 -14.70 18.45 -8.91
C VAL A 204 -16.06 18.37 -9.61
N ASN A 205 -17.16 18.58 -8.90
CA ASN A 205 -18.49 18.59 -9.49
C ASN A 205 -18.65 19.73 -10.50
N ASN A 206 -18.12 20.92 -10.21
CA ASN A 206 -18.10 22.06 -11.13
C ASN A 206 -17.26 21.74 -12.39
N LEU A 207 -16.11 21.07 -12.22
CA LEU A 207 -15.29 20.63 -13.35
C LEU A 207 -16.04 19.63 -14.23
N LYS A 208 -16.71 18.65 -13.63
CA LYS A 208 -17.51 17.66 -14.37
C LYS A 208 -18.63 18.32 -15.18
N ALA A 209 -19.37 19.23 -14.56
CA ALA A 209 -20.45 19.96 -15.22
C ALA A 209 -19.93 20.81 -16.39
N PHE A 210 -18.83 21.53 -16.17
CA PHE A 210 -18.15 22.30 -17.22
C PHE A 210 -17.69 21.38 -18.36
N TYR A 211 -17.01 20.29 -18.04
CA TYR A 211 -16.48 19.36 -19.03
C TYR A 211 -17.59 18.76 -19.90
N GLN A 212 -18.67 18.28 -19.28
CA GLN A 212 -19.82 17.70 -19.97
C GLN A 212 -20.50 18.72 -20.91
N LYS A 213 -20.72 19.96 -20.43
CA LYS A 213 -21.28 21.03 -21.22
C LYS A 213 -20.39 21.37 -22.42
N SER A 214 -19.12 21.63 -22.19
CA SER A 214 -18.17 22.00 -23.23
C SER A 214 -17.92 20.86 -24.23
N LEU A 215 -18.00 19.62 -23.81
CA LEU A 215 -17.93 18.46 -24.70
C LEU A 215 -19.14 18.41 -25.64
N LYS A 216 -20.36 18.61 -25.09
CA LYS A 216 -21.62 18.66 -25.88
C LYS A 216 -21.62 19.80 -26.88
N GLU A 217 -21.11 20.98 -26.48
CA GLU A 217 -21.02 22.17 -27.30
C GLU A 217 -19.81 22.18 -28.25
N LYS A 218 -18.92 21.19 -28.16
CA LYS A 218 -17.65 21.10 -28.92
C LYS A 218 -16.71 22.29 -28.69
N THR A 219 -16.73 22.87 -27.49
CA THR A 219 -15.99 24.10 -27.14
C THR A 219 -14.75 23.81 -26.24
N LEU A 220 -14.45 22.57 -25.94
CA LEU A 220 -13.34 22.19 -25.04
C LEU A 220 -12.00 22.82 -25.46
N ASN A 221 -11.74 22.91 -26.76
CA ASN A 221 -10.46 23.42 -27.27
C ASN A 221 -10.41 24.96 -27.36
N ASN A 222 -11.50 25.65 -27.01
CA ASN A 222 -11.59 27.11 -27.05
C ASN A 222 -11.07 27.77 -25.78
N TYR A 223 -10.59 26.98 -24.82
CA TYR A 223 -10.13 27.46 -23.53
C TYR A 223 -8.64 27.12 -23.31
N SER A 224 -7.92 28.06 -22.71
CA SER A 224 -6.54 27.88 -22.24
C SER A 224 -6.47 27.60 -20.75
N LYS A 225 -7.44 28.06 -19.97
CA LYS A 225 -7.49 27.89 -18.52
C LYS A 225 -8.92 27.80 -18.01
N VAL A 226 -9.13 26.91 -17.04
CA VAL A 226 -10.38 26.73 -16.29
C VAL A 226 -10.08 26.92 -14.81
N ASN A 227 -10.62 27.94 -14.19
CA ASN A 227 -10.38 28.29 -12.79
C ASN A 227 -11.58 27.88 -11.93
N LEU A 228 -11.33 27.04 -10.92
CA LEU A 228 -12.31 26.47 -10.00
C LEU A 228 -12.21 27.06 -8.58
N GLN A 229 -11.44 28.12 -8.38
CA GLN A 229 -11.24 28.72 -7.06
C GLN A 229 -12.46 29.51 -6.56
N PHE A 230 -13.38 29.85 -7.44
CA PHE A 230 -14.59 30.63 -7.12
C PHE A 230 -15.75 29.71 -6.73
N ASP A 231 -16.43 30.04 -5.64
CA ASP A 231 -17.41 29.16 -5.00
C ASP A 231 -18.58 28.71 -5.89
N ASN A 232 -19.16 29.57 -6.70
CA ASN A 232 -20.39 29.28 -7.44
C ASN A 232 -20.26 29.45 -8.95
N GLN A 233 -19.03 29.55 -9.46
CA GLN A 233 -18.79 29.75 -10.87
C GLN A 233 -17.49 29.12 -11.34
N VAL A 234 -17.47 28.72 -12.59
CA VAL A 234 -16.28 28.30 -13.30
C VAL A 234 -15.85 29.46 -14.21
N VAL A 235 -14.67 30.01 -13.95
CA VAL A 235 -14.11 31.10 -14.74
C VAL A 235 -13.17 30.53 -15.78
N CYS A 236 -13.45 30.80 -17.07
CA CYS A 236 -12.65 30.25 -18.16
C CYS A 236 -11.95 31.39 -18.94
N THR A 237 -10.68 31.17 -19.23
CA THR A 237 -9.91 32.01 -20.17
C THR A 237 -9.97 31.34 -21.54
N LYS A 238 -10.37 32.08 -22.58
CA LYS A 238 -10.33 31.61 -23.96
C LYS A 238 -8.90 31.61 -24.49
N THR A 239 -8.66 30.79 -25.49
CA THR A 239 -7.39 30.75 -26.23
C THR A 239 -7.22 31.96 -27.09
#